data_30dc6ec20573ec6f1cfb896a488e0b48
#
_entry.id   30dc6ec20573ec6f1cfb896a488e0b48
#
_cell.length_a   1.000
_cell.length_b   1.000
_cell.length_c   1.000
_cell.angle_alpha   90.00
_cell.angle_beta   90.00
_cell.angle_gamma   90.00
#
_symmetry.space_group_name_H-M   'P 1'
#
loop_
_entity.id
_entity.type
_entity.pdbx_description
1 polymer ?
#
loop_
_entity_poly.entity_id
_entity_poly.type
_entity_poly.pdbx_seq_one_letter_code
_entity_poly.pdbx_strand_id
1 'polypeptide(L)'
;MTKGLFVGLATVDLGYLVADYPGEDTKATALDQFTAAGGPATNAAVTFAYLGGSARLATSLGRHWLTRVVREDLEQHGVEVTDLTPDAEGAPPASSIIVAQSTASRTIVSLDATRTHAPTPADPVALLGDAGVVLVDGHLTEPCAALAEAARTAGVAVVFDGGRWRDSHAELLRHVSVAICSNRFAPPDAAGDVHAYLHGLGVQHVAITNGEAPIRWSSASGGSDVIKPPSIRAVDTLGAGDIFHGAASYYLTAGYEFPDALQAASVVAAASCESFGTRSWMTTQRDRYPV
;
A
#
# COMPACT_ATOMS: atom_id res chain seq x y z
N MET A 1 19.16 5.52 -9.53
CA MET A 1 17.74 5.20 -9.70
C MET A 1 17.28 4.52 -8.42
N THR A 2 16.23 5.01 -7.78
CA THR A 2 15.66 4.42 -6.56
C THR A 2 15.09 3.04 -6.87
N LYS A 3 15.34 2.04 -6.00
CA LYS A 3 14.86 0.66 -6.17
C LYS A 3 14.06 0.24 -4.94
N GLY A 4 12.87 -0.30 -5.15
CA GLY A 4 11.98 -0.76 -4.08
C GLY A 4 11.54 -2.21 -4.27
N LEU A 5 11.48 -2.97 -3.17
CA LEU A 5 10.83 -4.27 -3.10
C LEU A 5 9.55 -4.12 -2.27
N PHE A 6 8.44 -4.51 -2.86
CA PHE A 6 7.12 -4.50 -2.25
C PHE A 6 6.68 -5.93 -1.99
N VAL A 7 6.22 -6.22 -0.79
CA VAL A 7 5.87 -7.60 -0.38
C VAL A 7 4.48 -7.61 0.21
N GLY A 8 3.58 -8.32 -0.42
CA GLY A 8 2.22 -8.39 0.10
C GLY A 8 1.16 -8.80 -0.90
N LEU A 9 -0.04 -8.33 -0.65
CA LEU A 9 -1.26 -8.76 -1.34
C LEU A 9 -1.36 -8.18 -2.74
N ALA A 10 -1.73 -9.03 -3.69
CA ALA A 10 -2.28 -8.64 -4.98
C ALA A 10 -3.69 -9.19 -5.15
N THR A 11 -4.60 -8.34 -5.63
CA THR A 11 -6.01 -8.68 -5.89
C THR A 11 -6.40 -8.31 -7.30
N VAL A 12 -7.53 -8.83 -7.78
CA VAL A 12 -8.24 -8.28 -8.93
C VAL A 12 -9.31 -7.34 -8.40
N ASP A 13 -9.20 -6.05 -8.66
CA ASP A 13 -10.18 -5.06 -8.26
C ASP A 13 -11.13 -4.73 -9.41
N LEU A 14 -12.43 -4.85 -9.15
CA LEU A 14 -13.53 -4.48 -10.03
C LEU A 14 -14.28 -3.31 -9.40
N GLY A 15 -14.10 -2.11 -9.94
CA GLY A 15 -14.70 -0.89 -9.43
C GLY A 15 -15.84 -0.38 -10.31
N TYR A 16 -16.91 0.09 -9.67
CA TYR A 16 -18.06 0.71 -10.31
C TYR A 16 -18.30 2.09 -9.69
N LEU A 17 -18.39 3.11 -10.53
CA LEU A 17 -18.88 4.42 -10.12
C LEU A 17 -20.41 4.44 -10.32
N VAL A 18 -21.14 4.75 -9.28
CA VAL A 18 -22.60 4.90 -9.32
C VAL A 18 -22.99 6.31 -8.90
N ALA A 19 -24.16 6.80 -9.34
CA ALA A 19 -24.65 8.11 -8.91
C ALA A 19 -24.84 8.15 -7.38
N ASP A 20 -25.64 7.19 -6.89
CA ASP A 20 -25.91 6.98 -5.47
C ASP A 20 -25.70 5.51 -5.12
N TYR A 21 -25.46 5.22 -3.85
CA TYR A 21 -25.26 3.86 -3.39
C TYR A 21 -26.53 3.04 -3.61
N PRO A 22 -26.48 1.87 -4.32
CA PRO A 22 -27.66 1.08 -4.59
C PRO A 22 -28.27 0.50 -3.31
N GLY A 23 -29.58 0.49 -3.25
CA GLY A 23 -30.33 -0.16 -2.17
C GLY A 23 -30.27 -1.68 -2.30
N GLU A 24 -30.71 -2.37 -1.22
CA GLU A 24 -30.86 -3.83 -1.22
C GLU A 24 -31.88 -4.26 -2.27
N ASP A 25 -31.63 -5.39 -2.94
CA ASP A 25 -32.49 -5.99 -3.98
C ASP A 25 -32.80 -5.05 -5.15
N THR A 26 -31.86 -4.18 -5.52
CA THR A 26 -32.00 -3.27 -6.66
C THR A 26 -30.97 -3.54 -7.74
N LYS A 27 -31.31 -3.17 -8.99
CA LYS A 27 -30.37 -3.12 -10.11
C LYS A 27 -29.99 -1.67 -10.36
N ALA A 28 -28.70 -1.35 -10.22
CA ALA A 28 -28.16 -0.05 -10.58
C ALA A 28 -27.35 -0.13 -11.87
N THR A 29 -27.39 0.95 -12.68
CA THR A 29 -26.50 1.11 -13.82
C THR A 29 -25.33 1.97 -13.37
N ALA A 30 -24.10 1.50 -13.55
CA ALA A 30 -22.91 2.26 -13.24
C ALA A 30 -22.71 3.40 -14.24
N LEU A 31 -22.14 4.49 -13.79
CA LEU A 31 -21.70 5.63 -14.60
C LEU A 31 -20.37 5.34 -15.28
N ASP A 32 -19.49 4.57 -14.60
CA ASP A 32 -18.20 4.15 -15.09
C ASP A 32 -17.74 2.88 -14.37
N GLN A 33 -16.71 2.21 -14.92
CA GLN A 33 -16.11 1.03 -14.32
C GLN A 33 -14.62 0.95 -14.60
N PHE A 34 -13.88 0.29 -13.71
CA PHE A 34 -12.48 -0.08 -13.96
C PHE A 34 -12.21 -1.51 -13.52
N THR A 35 -11.14 -2.07 -14.09
CA THR A 35 -10.51 -3.32 -13.63
C THR A 35 -9.01 -3.06 -13.52
N ALA A 36 -8.42 -3.36 -12.38
CA ALA A 36 -7.00 -3.16 -12.12
C ALA A 36 -6.46 -4.20 -11.14
N ALA A 37 -5.16 -4.29 -11.05
CA ALA A 37 -4.52 -4.93 -9.91
C ALA A 37 -4.75 -4.08 -8.65
N GLY A 38 -5.10 -4.72 -7.54
CA GLY A 38 -5.29 -4.09 -6.25
C GLY A 38 -4.44 -4.74 -5.17
N GLY A 39 -4.62 -4.29 -3.94
CA GLY A 39 -3.86 -4.69 -2.77
C GLY A 39 -2.84 -3.63 -2.35
N PRO A 40 -2.55 -3.51 -1.03
CA PRO A 40 -1.75 -2.40 -0.52
C PRO A 40 -0.34 -2.36 -1.12
N ALA A 41 0.42 -3.46 -1.03
CA ALA A 41 1.76 -3.55 -1.60
C ALA A 41 1.77 -3.35 -3.13
N THR A 42 0.72 -3.82 -3.82
CA THR A 42 0.54 -3.68 -5.27
C THR A 42 0.37 -2.22 -5.68
N ASN A 43 -0.56 -1.50 -5.06
CA ASN A 43 -0.80 -0.09 -5.35
C ASN A 43 0.41 0.79 -4.97
N ALA A 44 1.09 0.44 -3.87
CA ALA A 44 2.32 1.11 -3.47
C ALA A 44 3.45 0.91 -4.50
N ALA A 45 3.64 -0.32 -5.03
CA ALA A 45 4.63 -0.62 -6.06
C ALA A 45 4.37 0.17 -7.35
N VAL A 46 3.12 0.21 -7.81
CA VAL A 46 2.71 1.00 -8.99
C VAL A 46 2.98 2.49 -8.79
N THR A 47 2.68 3.03 -7.61
CA THR A 47 2.94 4.43 -7.29
C THR A 47 4.44 4.75 -7.29
N PHE A 48 5.25 3.87 -6.69
CA PHE A 48 6.71 4.00 -6.66
C PHE A 48 7.30 4.01 -8.07
N ALA A 49 6.83 3.09 -8.95
CA ALA A 49 7.24 3.04 -10.35
C ALA A 49 6.81 4.29 -11.13
N TYR A 50 5.58 4.76 -10.91
CA TYR A 50 5.07 5.99 -11.52
C TYR A 50 5.92 7.22 -11.18
N LEU A 51 6.45 7.32 -9.97
CA LEU A 51 7.35 8.40 -9.53
C LEU A 51 8.79 8.26 -10.06
N GLY A 52 9.07 7.26 -10.89
CA GLY A 52 10.37 7.05 -11.53
C GLY A 52 11.29 6.06 -10.81
N GLY A 53 10.79 5.34 -9.83
CA GLY A 53 11.51 4.25 -9.18
C GLY A 53 11.47 2.94 -9.98
N SER A 54 12.41 2.04 -9.72
CA SER A 54 12.34 0.65 -10.17
C SER A 54 11.64 -0.18 -9.09
N ALA A 55 10.43 -0.64 -9.35
CA ALA A 55 9.61 -1.38 -8.40
C ALA A 55 9.56 -2.88 -8.74
N ARG A 56 9.73 -3.70 -7.72
CA ARG A 56 9.53 -5.15 -7.79
C ARG A 56 8.52 -5.56 -6.71
N LEU A 57 7.51 -6.34 -7.11
CA LEU A 57 6.46 -6.86 -6.23
C LEU A 57 6.64 -8.37 -6.02
N ALA A 58 6.86 -8.80 -4.78
CA ALA A 58 6.79 -10.20 -4.36
C ALA A 58 5.40 -10.49 -3.80
N THR A 59 4.63 -11.32 -4.49
CA THR A 59 3.24 -11.63 -4.16
C THR A 59 2.84 -13.04 -4.55
N SER A 60 1.64 -13.47 -4.20
CA SER A 60 1.07 -14.78 -4.55
C SER A 60 0.04 -14.61 -5.66
N LEU A 61 0.29 -15.19 -6.84
CA LEU A 61 -0.63 -15.12 -7.99
C LEU A 61 -1.06 -16.50 -8.48
N GLY A 62 -0.09 -17.36 -8.87
CA GLY A 62 -0.37 -18.67 -9.47
C GLY A 62 -0.80 -18.60 -10.94
N ARG A 63 -1.51 -19.66 -11.40
CA ARG A 63 -1.84 -19.90 -12.82
C ARG A 63 -3.29 -19.63 -13.21
N HIS A 64 -4.13 -19.24 -12.26
CA HIS A 64 -5.54 -18.98 -12.56
C HIS A 64 -5.67 -17.87 -13.61
N TRP A 65 -6.63 -17.99 -14.52
CA TRP A 65 -6.78 -17.05 -15.64
C TRP A 65 -7.00 -15.59 -15.23
N LEU A 66 -7.62 -15.34 -14.08
CA LEU A 66 -7.77 -13.98 -13.52
C LEU A 66 -6.44 -13.31 -13.16
N THR A 67 -5.38 -14.07 -12.91
CA THR A 67 -4.07 -13.49 -12.58
C THR A 67 -3.42 -12.77 -13.76
N ARG A 68 -3.91 -13.01 -14.99
CA ARG A 68 -3.47 -12.26 -16.17
C ARG A 68 -3.81 -10.77 -16.05
N VAL A 69 -4.98 -10.45 -15.51
CA VAL A 69 -5.40 -9.05 -15.28
C VAL A 69 -4.38 -8.33 -14.39
N VAL A 70 -3.96 -9.00 -13.29
CA VAL A 70 -2.96 -8.45 -12.37
C VAL A 70 -1.60 -8.28 -13.05
N ARG A 71 -1.15 -9.30 -13.78
CA ARG A 71 0.17 -9.27 -14.46
C ARG A 71 0.23 -8.21 -15.55
N GLU A 72 -0.81 -8.10 -16.37
CA GLU A 72 -0.91 -7.13 -17.46
C GLU A 72 -0.96 -5.69 -16.92
N ASP A 73 -1.73 -5.43 -15.85
CA ASP A 73 -1.78 -4.10 -15.21
C ASP A 73 -0.40 -3.72 -14.62
N LEU A 74 0.27 -4.64 -13.93
CA LEU A 74 1.59 -4.39 -13.34
C LEU A 74 2.67 -4.18 -14.41
N GLU A 75 2.65 -4.96 -15.48
CA GLU A 75 3.58 -4.80 -16.61
C GLU A 75 3.40 -3.43 -17.29
N GLN A 76 2.14 -3.01 -17.54
CA GLN A 76 1.83 -1.70 -18.12
C GLN A 76 2.33 -0.53 -17.24
N HIS A 77 2.41 -0.74 -15.94
CA HIS A 77 2.87 0.26 -14.97
C HIS A 77 4.34 0.09 -14.56
N GLY A 78 5.11 -0.77 -15.26
CA GLY A 78 6.54 -0.93 -15.04
C GLY A 78 6.93 -1.59 -13.72
N VAL A 79 6.05 -2.43 -13.15
CA VAL A 79 6.32 -3.20 -11.93
C VAL A 79 6.71 -4.61 -12.30
N GLU A 80 7.93 -5.03 -11.89
CA GLU A 80 8.40 -6.41 -12.01
C GLU A 80 7.73 -7.30 -10.95
N VAL A 81 7.20 -8.45 -11.36
CA VAL A 81 6.51 -9.37 -10.46
C VAL A 81 7.37 -10.60 -10.16
N THR A 82 7.57 -10.88 -8.87
CA THR A 82 8.05 -12.18 -8.37
C THR A 82 6.87 -12.94 -7.77
N ASP A 83 6.42 -13.97 -8.46
CA ASP A 83 5.33 -14.83 -7.98
C ASP A 83 5.87 -15.88 -7.00
N LEU A 84 5.44 -15.79 -5.75
CA LEU A 84 5.86 -16.70 -4.67
C LEU A 84 5.15 -18.06 -4.72
N THR A 85 4.10 -18.17 -5.55
CA THR A 85 3.27 -19.38 -5.68
C THR A 85 2.98 -19.72 -7.14
N PRO A 86 4.00 -19.84 -8.03
CA PRO A 86 3.81 -19.92 -9.47
C PRO A 86 2.97 -21.12 -9.93
N ASP A 87 2.87 -22.14 -9.10
CA ASP A 87 2.14 -23.38 -9.38
C ASP A 87 0.75 -23.45 -8.75
N ALA A 88 0.33 -22.42 -8.02
CA ALA A 88 -1.01 -22.37 -7.43
C ALA A 88 -2.09 -22.26 -8.52
N GLU A 89 -3.17 -23.05 -8.38
CA GLU A 89 -4.27 -23.08 -9.35
C GLU A 89 -5.51 -22.30 -8.90
N GLY A 90 -5.55 -21.92 -7.61
CA GLY A 90 -6.66 -21.17 -7.02
C GLY A 90 -6.83 -19.77 -7.63
N ALA A 91 -8.06 -19.27 -7.63
CA ALA A 91 -8.34 -17.89 -8.05
C ALA A 91 -7.66 -16.91 -7.09
N PRO A 92 -7.06 -15.81 -7.61
CA PRO A 92 -6.58 -14.73 -6.76
C PRO A 92 -7.76 -14.07 -6.03
N PRO A 93 -7.51 -13.40 -4.90
CA PRO A 93 -8.56 -12.61 -4.26
C PRO A 93 -9.09 -11.56 -5.25
N ALA A 94 -10.40 -11.35 -5.23
CA ALA A 94 -11.05 -10.30 -6.00
C ALA A 94 -11.83 -9.38 -5.07
N SER A 95 -11.82 -8.09 -5.37
CA SER A 95 -12.59 -7.08 -4.65
C SER A 95 -13.67 -6.51 -5.57
N SER A 96 -14.91 -6.45 -5.09
CA SER A 96 -15.98 -5.67 -5.70
C SER A 96 -16.07 -4.32 -4.98
N ILE A 97 -15.92 -3.24 -5.73
CA ILE A 97 -15.82 -1.88 -5.19
C ILE A 97 -16.94 -1.03 -5.79
N ILE A 98 -17.73 -0.40 -4.93
CA ILE A 98 -18.77 0.54 -5.34
C ILE A 98 -18.40 1.91 -4.78
N VAL A 99 -18.26 2.89 -5.65
CA VAL A 99 -18.01 4.30 -5.32
C VAL A 99 -19.25 5.11 -5.65
N ALA A 100 -19.81 5.81 -4.66
CA ALA A 100 -20.95 6.69 -4.85
C ALA A 100 -20.48 8.11 -5.17
N GLN A 101 -20.81 8.60 -6.37
CA GLN A 101 -20.41 9.94 -6.84
C GLN A 101 -20.93 11.06 -5.93
N SER A 102 -22.16 10.90 -5.41
CA SER A 102 -22.80 11.90 -4.55
C SER A 102 -22.06 12.18 -3.24
N THR A 103 -21.31 11.19 -2.72
CA THR A 103 -20.65 11.26 -1.41
C THR A 103 -19.15 11.01 -1.45
N ALA A 104 -18.60 10.61 -2.62
CA ALA A 104 -17.23 10.09 -2.77
C ALA A 104 -16.89 8.95 -1.80
N SER A 105 -17.91 8.31 -1.20
CA SER A 105 -17.74 7.17 -0.31
C SER A 105 -17.64 5.87 -1.10
N ARG A 106 -16.95 4.88 -0.52
CA ARG A 106 -16.80 3.56 -1.13
C ARG A 106 -17.17 2.43 -0.19
N THR A 107 -17.65 1.36 -0.77
CA THR A 107 -17.81 0.06 -0.09
C THR A 107 -17.05 -0.99 -0.87
N ILE A 108 -16.30 -1.82 -0.15
CA ILE A 108 -15.47 -2.88 -0.69
C ILE A 108 -15.94 -4.20 -0.11
N VAL A 109 -16.21 -5.17 -0.99
CA VAL A 109 -16.44 -6.57 -0.63
C VAL A 109 -15.28 -7.38 -1.18
N SER A 110 -14.50 -7.98 -0.30
CA SER A 110 -13.31 -8.76 -0.63
C SER A 110 -13.13 -9.92 0.33
N LEU A 111 -12.46 -10.96 -0.10
CA LEU A 111 -11.95 -12.01 0.80
C LEU A 111 -10.70 -11.54 1.57
N ASP A 112 -10.18 -10.37 1.22
CA ASP A 112 -8.90 -9.91 1.74
C ASP A 112 -7.81 -10.99 1.47
N ALA A 113 -6.88 -11.22 2.38
CA ALA A 113 -5.89 -12.30 2.26
C ALA A 113 -6.27 -13.60 2.99
N THR A 114 -7.53 -13.75 3.41
CA THR A 114 -7.92 -14.86 4.31
C THR A 114 -7.70 -16.27 3.74
N ARG A 115 -7.59 -16.39 2.42
CA ARG A 115 -7.33 -17.65 1.72
C ARG A 115 -6.05 -17.61 0.87
N THR A 116 -5.25 -16.54 1.01
CA THR A 116 -4.02 -16.36 0.24
C THR A 116 -2.84 -16.64 1.15
N HIS A 117 -2.05 -17.64 0.80
CA HIS A 117 -0.84 -18.03 1.51
C HIS A 117 0.32 -18.09 0.51
N ALA A 118 1.48 -17.71 0.96
CA ALA A 118 2.72 -17.89 0.22
C ALA A 118 3.80 -18.41 1.18
N PRO A 119 4.65 -19.33 0.76
CA PRO A 119 5.73 -19.82 1.59
C PRO A 119 6.79 -18.73 1.78
N THR A 120 7.58 -18.85 2.82
CA THR A 120 8.83 -18.11 2.95
C THR A 120 9.68 -18.30 1.69
N PRO A 121 10.18 -17.21 1.08
CA PRO A 121 11.10 -17.34 -0.06
C PRO A 121 12.32 -18.20 0.30
N ALA A 122 12.75 -19.06 -0.62
CA ALA A 122 13.89 -19.97 -0.38
C ALA A 122 15.19 -19.19 -0.10
N ASP A 123 15.36 -18.03 -0.72
CA ASP A 123 16.48 -17.12 -0.48
C ASP A 123 15.98 -15.68 -0.38
N PRO A 124 15.62 -15.22 0.83
CA PRO A 124 15.16 -13.84 1.04
C PRO A 124 16.24 -12.79 0.72
N VAL A 125 17.53 -13.11 0.90
CA VAL A 125 18.62 -12.18 0.61
C VAL A 125 18.79 -12.00 -0.90
N ALA A 126 18.74 -13.08 -1.67
CA ALA A 126 18.75 -12.98 -3.14
C ALA A 126 17.54 -12.24 -3.68
N LEU A 127 16.35 -12.46 -3.08
CA LEU A 127 15.13 -11.76 -3.46
C LEU A 127 15.17 -10.28 -3.06
N LEU A 128 15.77 -9.91 -1.94
CA LEU A 128 16.02 -8.53 -1.57
C LEU A 128 16.88 -7.81 -2.63
N GLY A 129 17.94 -8.46 -3.10
CA GLY A 129 18.83 -7.94 -4.12
C GLY A 129 19.42 -6.58 -3.74
N ASP A 130 19.29 -5.61 -4.63
CA ASP A 130 19.79 -4.23 -4.48
C ASP A 130 18.69 -3.21 -4.15
N ALA A 131 17.60 -3.65 -3.52
CA ALA A 131 16.52 -2.77 -3.07
C ALA A 131 17.04 -1.78 -2.02
N GLY A 132 16.72 -0.50 -2.20
CA GLY A 132 17.02 0.57 -1.24
C GLY A 132 15.93 0.75 -0.18
N VAL A 133 14.76 0.13 -0.39
CA VAL A 133 13.63 0.09 0.55
C VAL A 133 12.83 -1.20 0.35
N VAL A 134 12.31 -1.74 1.44
CA VAL A 134 11.30 -2.81 1.42
C VAL A 134 10.02 -2.28 2.02
N LEU A 135 8.90 -2.41 1.30
CA LEU A 135 7.58 -2.16 1.87
C LEU A 135 6.88 -3.49 2.12
N VAL A 136 6.28 -3.64 3.29
CA VAL A 136 5.48 -4.81 3.68
C VAL A 136 4.09 -4.39 4.14
N ASP A 137 3.03 -5.08 3.67
CA ASP A 137 1.64 -4.82 4.06
C ASP A 137 1.09 -5.82 5.09
N GLY A 138 1.90 -6.80 5.49
CA GLY A 138 1.55 -7.80 6.49
C GLY A 138 0.47 -8.82 6.09
N HIS A 139 0.05 -8.83 4.81
CA HIS A 139 -0.96 -9.79 4.33
C HIS A 139 -0.38 -11.18 4.04
N LEU A 140 0.82 -11.24 3.50
CA LEU A 140 1.58 -12.49 3.33
C LEU A 140 2.56 -12.62 4.49
N THR A 141 2.09 -13.18 5.60
CA THR A 141 2.80 -13.14 6.90
C THR A 141 4.25 -13.64 6.79
N GLU A 142 4.48 -14.85 6.27
CA GLU A 142 5.81 -15.46 6.22
C GLU A 142 6.75 -14.71 5.27
N PRO A 143 6.39 -14.39 4.01
CA PRO A 143 7.24 -13.59 3.13
C PRO A 143 7.52 -12.19 3.67
N CYS A 144 6.52 -11.51 4.25
CA CYS A 144 6.71 -10.19 4.84
C CYS A 144 7.74 -10.22 5.98
N ALA A 145 7.63 -11.19 6.89
CA ALA A 145 8.56 -11.33 8.02
C ALA A 145 9.98 -11.64 7.53
N ALA A 146 10.15 -12.63 6.65
CA ALA A 146 11.46 -13.06 6.16
C ALA A 146 12.19 -11.95 5.37
N LEU A 147 11.46 -11.21 4.52
CA LEU A 147 12.06 -10.13 3.74
C LEU A 147 12.31 -8.87 4.58
N ALA A 148 11.48 -8.58 5.58
CA ALA A 148 11.73 -7.52 6.54
C ALA A 148 12.99 -7.82 7.40
N GLU A 149 13.17 -9.06 7.85
CA GLU A 149 14.35 -9.51 8.59
C GLU A 149 15.64 -9.40 7.73
N ALA A 150 15.58 -9.89 6.49
CA ALA A 150 16.69 -9.80 5.55
C ALA A 150 17.07 -8.34 5.25
N ALA A 151 16.08 -7.49 5.01
CA ALA A 151 16.28 -6.06 4.76
C ALA A 151 16.92 -5.36 5.98
N ARG A 152 16.38 -5.58 7.18
CA ARG A 152 16.96 -5.04 8.42
C ARG A 152 18.40 -5.46 8.61
N THR A 153 18.71 -6.74 8.37
CA THR A 153 20.08 -7.27 8.50
C THR A 153 21.04 -6.64 7.48
N ALA A 154 20.55 -6.32 6.29
CA ALA A 154 21.27 -5.62 5.23
C ALA A 154 21.34 -4.09 5.44
N GLY A 155 20.72 -3.54 6.48
CA GLY A 155 20.66 -2.09 6.70
C GLY A 155 19.72 -1.36 5.73
N VAL A 156 18.81 -2.08 5.07
CA VAL A 156 17.79 -1.53 4.18
C VAL A 156 16.55 -1.14 4.97
N ALA A 157 16.01 0.05 4.70
CA ALA A 157 14.82 0.54 5.37
C ALA A 157 13.60 -0.36 5.09
N VAL A 158 12.85 -0.70 6.15
CA VAL A 158 11.59 -1.45 6.06
C VAL A 158 10.43 -0.52 6.41
N VAL A 159 9.55 -0.30 5.44
CA VAL A 159 8.31 0.48 5.59
C VAL A 159 7.14 -0.48 5.78
N PHE A 160 6.36 -0.27 6.84
CA PHE A 160 5.17 -1.05 7.13
C PHE A 160 3.90 -0.27 6.81
N ASP A 161 3.02 -0.87 6.00
CA ASP A 161 1.66 -0.39 5.77
C ASP A 161 0.72 -0.97 6.83
N GLY A 162 0.40 -0.15 7.83
CA GLY A 162 -0.42 -0.53 8.98
C GLY A 162 -1.89 -0.18 8.79
N GLY A 163 -2.68 -0.97 8.05
CA GLY A 163 -4.10 -0.75 7.88
C GLY A 163 -4.92 -1.04 9.14
N ARG A 164 -5.05 -2.30 9.50
CA ARG A 164 -5.68 -2.81 10.74
C ARG A 164 -4.73 -3.74 11.45
N TRP A 165 -4.82 -3.77 12.78
CA TRP A 165 -4.03 -4.71 13.57
C TRP A 165 -4.37 -6.17 13.23
N ARG A 166 -3.35 -7.01 13.20
CA ARG A 166 -3.39 -8.48 13.18
C ARG A 166 -2.33 -9.00 14.13
N ASP A 167 -2.56 -10.12 14.78
CA ASP A 167 -1.61 -10.67 15.76
C ASP A 167 -0.26 -11.02 15.12
N SER A 168 -0.25 -11.39 13.83
CA SER A 168 0.97 -11.63 13.05
C SER A 168 1.86 -10.39 12.90
N HIS A 169 1.33 -9.18 13.11
CA HIS A 169 2.13 -7.96 13.01
C HIS A 169 3.12 -7.80 14.17
N ALA A 170 2.87 -8.39 15.33
CA ALA A 170 3.72 -8.24 16.50
C ALA A 170 5.18 -8.66 16.24
N GLU A 171 5.39 -9.75 15.52
CA GLU A 171 6.73 -10.22 15.14
C GLU A 171 7.30 -9.41 13.97
N LEU A 172 6.50 -9.13 12.95
CA LEU A 172 6.90 -8.34 11.79
C LEU A 172 7.44 -6.96 12.19
N LEU A 173 6.76 -6.29 13.12
CA LEU A 173 7.12 -4.93 13.55
C LEU A 173 8.50 -4.82 14.20
N ARG A 174 9.07 -5.91 14.69
CA ARG A 174 10.46 -5.94 15.22
C ARG A 174 11.52 -5.70 14.14
N HIS A 175 11.15 -5.88 12.89
CA HIS A 175 12.02 -5.68 11.72
C HIS A 175 11.73 -4.37 10.98
N VAL A 176 10.70 -3.63 11.39
CA VAL A 176 10.26 -2.39 10.75
C VAL A 176 11.05 -1.19 11.25
N SER A 177 11.51 -0.35 10.33
CA SER A 177 12.16 0.93 10.66
C SER A 177 11.21 2.13 10.54
N VAL A 178 10.24 2.06 9.64
CA VAL A 178 9.24 3.10 9.38
C VAL A 178 7.86 2.48 9.41
N ALA A 179 7.01 2.86 10.35
CA ALA A 179 5.62 2.43 10.39
C ALA A 179 4.70 3.60 10.02
N ILE A 180 3.97 3.43 8.94
CA ILE A 180 2.90 4.36 8.54
C ILE A 180 1.59 3.62 8.73
N CYS A 181 0.79 4.05 9.69
CA CYS A 181 -0.41 3.33 10.09
C CYS A 181 -1.66 4.18 9.91
N SER A 182 -2.75 3.53 9.58
CA SER A 182 -4.07 4.15 9.64
C SER A 182 -4.48 4.41 11.09
N ASN A 183 -5.34 5.41 11.33
CA ASN A 183 -5.99 5.62 12.62
C ASN A 183 -6.82 4.41 13.12
N ARG A 184 -7.03 3.41 12.26
CA ARG A 184 -7.70 2.13 12.59
C ARG A 184 -6.72 1.06 13.07
N PHE A 185 -5.43 1.34 13.02
CA PHE A 185 -4.40 0.43 13.52
C PHE A 185 -4.36 0.52 15.04
N ALA A 186 -4.89 -0.49 15.72
CA ALA A 186 -5.08 -0.49 17.16
C ALA A 186 -4.49 -1.77 17.78
N PRO A 187 -3.18 -1.81 18.05
CA PRO A 187 -2.57 -2.92 18.78
C PRO A 187 -3.17 -3.01 20.20
N PRO A 188 -3.52 -4.20 20.69
CA PRO A 188 -4.15 -4.35 22.02
C PRO A 188 -3.28 -3.82 23.16
N ASP A 189 -1.96 -3.94 23.03
CA ASP A 189 -1.00 -3.50 24.05
C ASP A 189 -0.56 -2.03 23.93
N ALA A 190 -1.09 -1.29 22.96
CA ALA A 190 -0.73 0.12 22.77
C ALA A 190 -1.29 1.08 23.83
N ALA A 191 -2.24 0.62 24.66
CA ALA A 191 -2.90 1.43 25.70
C ALA A 191 -3.37 2.82 25.23
N GLY A 192 -3.70 2.94 23.94
CA GLY A 192 -4.13 4.19 23.28
C GLY A 192 -3.01 5.05 22.71
N ASP A 193 -1.74 4.72 22.94
CA ASP A 193 -0.58 5.40 22.35
C ASP A 193 0.18 4.49 21.37
N VAL A 194 -0.26 4.49 20.13
CA VAL A 194 0.35 3.71 19.05
C VAL A 194 1.78 4.15 18.76
N HIS A 195 2.11 5.44 18.91
CA HIS A 195 3.46 5.93 18.70
C HIS A 195 4.44 5.35 19.72
N ALA A 196 4.12 5.46 21.02
CA ALA A 196 4.94 4.89 22.08
C ALA A 196 5.08 3.37 21.95
N TYR A 197 4.01 2.66 21.61
CA TYR A 197 4.03 1.23 21.38
C TYR A 197 5.01 0.84 20.27
N LEU A 198 4.92 1.47 19.09
CA LEU A 198 5.78 1.16 17.95
C LEU A 198 7.25 1.54 18.21
N HIS A 199 7.51 2.67 18.85
CA HIS A 199 8.87 3.03 19.27
C HIS A 199 9.45 2.04 20.30
N GLY A 200 8.61 1.51 21.20
CA GLY A 200 8.97 0.45 22.14
C GLY A 200 9.40 -0.86 21.48
N LEU A 201 8.92 -1.13 20.25
CA LEU A 201 9.34 -2.26 19.42
C LEU A 201 10.61 -1.99 18.60
N GLY A 202 11.16 -0.75 18.65
CA GLY A 202 12.36 -0.34 17.93
C GLY A 202 12.10 0.36 16.59
N VAL A 203 10.84 0.66 16.26
CA VAL A 203 10.49 1.44 15.04
C VAL A 203 11.06 2.86 15.19
N GLN A 204 11.82 3.30 14.20
CA GLN A 204 12.51 4.60 14.26
C GLN A 204 11.58 5.77 13.92
N HIS A 205 10.68 5.58 12.95
CA HIS A 205 9.76 6.60 12.47
C HIS A 205 8.34 6.07 12.43
N VAL A 206 7.42 6.83 12.99
CA VAL A 206 6.00 6.47 13.07
C VAL A 206 5.15 7.59 12.51
N ALA A 207 4.19 7.28 11.64
CA ALA A 207 3.15 8.20 11.20
C ALA A 207 1.76 7.56 11.31
N ILE A 208 0.77 8.35 11.75
CA ILE A 208 -0.63 7.92 11.80
C ILE A 208 -1.45 8.79 10.87
N THR A 209 -1.99 8.17 9.83
CA THR A 209 -2.85 8.81 8.82
C THR A 209 -4.33 8.71 9.20
N ASN A 210 -5.12 9.73 8.83
CA ASN A 210 -6.56 9.76 9.09
C ASN A 210 -7.33 10.49 7.99
N GLY A 211 -7.22 9.99 6.75
CA GLY A 211 -7.86 10.60 5.59
C GLY A 211 -7.42 12.05 5.38
N GLU A 212 -8.37 13.00 5.38
CA GLU A 212 -8.10 14.43 5.22
C GLU A 212 -7.59 15.13 6.50
N ALA A 213 -7.70 14.46 7.64
CA ALA A 213 -7.21 15.01 8.91
C ALA A 213 -5.68 15.02 8.96
N PRO A 214 -5.08 15.88 9.84
CA PRO A 214 -3.62 15.95 9.94
C PRO A 214 -2.96 14.60 10.25
N ILE A 215 -1.87 14.32 9.56
CA ILE A 215 -1.00 13.16 9.78
C ILE A 215 -0.12 13.49 10.98
N ARG A 216 -0.19 12.69 12.02
CA ARG A 216 0.70 12.79 13.18
C ARG A 216 1.93 11.94 12.96
N TRP A 217 3.11 12.48 13.18
CA TRP A 217 4.34 11.71 13.08
C TRP A 217 5.25 11.91 14.29
N SER A 218 6.14 10.95 14.51
CA SER A 218 7.20 11.03 15.52
C SER A 218 8.43 10.20 15.12
N SER A 219 9.58 10.57 15.67
CA SER A 219 10.84 9.83 15.49
C SER A 219 11.42 9.44 16.85
N ALA A 220 11.98 8.25 16.96
CA ALA A 220 12.59 7.74 18.19
C ALA A 220 13.80 8.58 18.65
N SER A 221 14.50 9.24 17.74
CA SER A 221 15.60 10.17 18.04
C SER A 221 15.14 11.54 18.57
N GLY A 222 13.83 11.74 18.67
CA GLY A 222 13.19 13.00 19.03
C GLY A 222 12.57 13.70 17.81
N GLY A 223 11.62 14.59 18.10
CA GLY A 223 10.82 15.28 17.09
C GLY A 223 9.47 14.60 16.85
N SER A 224 8.44 15.42 16.86
CA SER A 224 7.08 15.07 16.52
C SER A 224 6.35 16.32 16.06
N ASP A 225 5.46 16.16 15.09
CA ASP A 225 4.64 17.26 14.59
C ASP A 225 3.45 16.68 13.80
N VAL A 226 2.70 17.55 13.15
CA VAL A 226 1.58 17.22 12.30
C VAL A 226 1.79 17.77 10.89
N ILE A 227 1.40 16.98 9.89
CA ILE A 227 1.40 17.37 8.48
C ILE A 227 -0.06 17.47 8.04
N LYS A 228 -0.45 18.62 7.49
CA LYS A 228 -1.80 18.81 6.96
C LYS A 228 -1.83 18.42 5.47
N PRO A 229 -2.58 17.38 5.10
CA PRO A 229 -2.77 17.02 3.69
C PRO A 229 -3.39 18.19 2.89
N PRO A 230 -3.12 18.25 1.57
CA PRO A 230 -3.79 19.22 0.70
C PRO A 230 -5.31 19.04 0.72
N SER A 231 -6.04 20.16 0.72
CA SER A 231 -7.49 20.14 0.55
C SER A 231 -7.83 19.95 -0.93
N ILE A 232 -8.62 18.92 -1.22
CA ILE A 232 -9.04 18.57 -2.59
C ILE A 232 -10.55 18.29 -2.62
N ARG A 233 -11.11 18.23 -3.80
CA ARG A 233 -12.46 17.68 -4.01
C ARG A 233 -12.34 16.21 -4.39
N ALA A 234 -12.54 15.33 -3.43
CA ALA A 234 -12.44 13.91 -3.66
C ALA A 234 -13.55 13.40 -4.60
N VAL A 235 -13.16 12.55 -5.56
CA VAL A 235 -14.03 11.77 -6.43
C VAL A 235 -14.04 10.32 -5.96
N ASP A 236 -12.86 9.78 -5.63
CA ASP A 236 -12.68 8.42 -5.13
C ASP A 236 -11.46 8.38 -4.21
N THR A 237 -11.59 7.78 -3.05
CA THR A 237 -10.50 7.66 -2.08
C THR A 237 -9.91 6.25 -2.03
N LEU A 238 -10.23 5.40 -3.01
CA LEU A 238 -9.70 4.04 -3.11
C LEU A 238 -8.18 4.06 -3.28
N GLY A 239 -7.49 3.26 -2.48
CA GLY A 239 -6.03 3.12 -2.57
C GLY A 239 -5.22 4.34 -2.12
N ALA A 240 -5.86 5.42 -1.62
CA ALA A 240 -5.12 6.62 -1.20
C ALA A 240 -4.05 6.34 -0.13
N GLY A 241 -4.32 5.42 0.80
CA GLY A 241 -3.34 4.93 1.77
C GLY A 241 -2.16 4.23 1.09
N ASP A 242 -2.46 3.31 0.20
CA ASP A 242 -1.45 2.53 -0.52
C ASP A 242 -0.57 3.44 -1.40
N ILE A 243 -1.19 4.40 -2.08
CA ILE A 243 -0.51 5.42 -2.89
C ILE A 243 0.38 6.29 -2.01
N PHE A 244 -0.10 6.69 -0.83
CA PHE A 244 0.72 7.39 0.16
C PHE A 244 1.96 6.58 0.56
N HIS A 245 1.80 5.28 0.85
CA HIS A 245 2.91 4.41 1.23
C HIS A 245 3.94 4.23 0.10
N GLY A 246 3.46 4.05 -1.14
CA GLY A 246 4.33 3.97 -2.32
C GLY A 246 5.13 5.24 -2.53
N ALA A 247 4.48 6.41 -2.43
CA ALA A 247 5.13 7.70 -2.56
C ALA A 247 6.10 7.98 -1.40
N ALA A 248 5.73 7.70 -0.14
CA ALA A 248 6.61 7.84 1.01
C ALA A 248 7.87 6.98 0.85
N SER A 249 7.71 5.72 0.42
CA SER A 249 8.84 4.82 0.14
C SER A 249 9.77 5.38 -0.94
N TYR A 250 9.21 5.98 -2.00
CA TYR A 250 9.98 6.62 -3.07
C TYR A 250 10.81 7.80 -2.53
N TYR A 251 10.19 8.75 -1.85
CA TYR A 251 10.87 9.94 -1.36
C TYR A 251 11.90 9.61 -0.28
N LEU A 252 11.64 8.66 0.62
CA LEU A 252 12.62 8.16 1.59
C LEU A 252 13.86 7.58 0.88
N THR A 253 13.65 6.77 -0.16
CA THR A 253 14.74 6.17 -0.94
C THR A 253 15.49 7.23 -1.78
N ALA A 254 14.82 8.31 -2.15
CA ALA A 254 15.43 9.47 -2.82
C ALA A 254 16.21 10.39 -1.87
N GLY A 255 16.23 10.08 -0.55
CA GLY A 255 17.02 10.80 0.46
C GLY A 255 16.31 11.97 1.14
N TYR A 256 14.97 12.02 1.03
CA TYR A 256 14.18 12.99 1.78
C TYR A 256 14.16 12.64 3.27
N GLU A 257 14.20 13.64 4.13
CA GLU A 257 13.92 13.45 5.56
C GLU A 257 12.49 12.96 5.78
N PHE A 258 12.25 12.22 6.87
CA PHE A 258 10.97 11.58 7.12
C PHE A 258 9.74 12.52 7.02
N PRO A 259 9.73 13.72 7.66
CA PRO A 259 8.59 14.62 7.53
C PRO A 259 8.40 15.16 6.11
N ASP A 260 9.48 15.42 5.39
CA ASP A 260 9.43 15.91 4.02
C ASP A 260 8.89 14.83 3.06
N ALA A 261 9.30 13.58 3.27
CA ALA A 261 8.77 12.43 2.54
C ALA A 261 7.27 12.24 2.78
N LEU A 262 6.79 12.40 4.02
CA LEU A 262 5.37 12.35 4.34
C LEU A 262 4.58 13.50 3.69
N GLN A 263 5.15 14.72 3.72
CA GLN A 263 4.52 15.89 3.08
C GLN A 263 4.38 15.66 1.57
N ALA A 264 5.44 15.24 0.89
CA ALA A 264 5.41 14.95 -0.53
C ALA A 264 4.43 13.80 -0.87
N ALA A 265 4.44 12.72 -0.08
CA ALA A 265 3.51 11.62 -0.24
C ALA A 265 2.03 12.04 -0.06
N SER A 266 1.77 12.98 0.84
CA SER A 266 0.41 13.50 1.06
C SER A 266 -0.14 14.22 -0.17
N VAL A 267 0.72 14.90 -0.93
CA VAL A 267 0.35 15.58 -2.19
C VAL A 267 -0.01 14.55 -3.25
N VAL A 268 0.78 13.48 -3.39
CA VAL A 268 0.52 12.40 -4.36
C VAL A 268 -0.80 11.69 -4.04
N ALA A 269 -0.99 11.32 -2.77
CA ALA A 269 -2.21 10.64 -2.32
C ALA A 269 -3.46 11.53 -2.46
N ALA A 270 -3.36 12.83 -2.16
CA ALA A 270 -4.47 13.75 -2.37
C ALA A 270 -4.84 13.85 -3.86
N ALA A 271 -3.86 14.00 -4.74
CA ALA A 271 -4.10 14.07 -6.18
C ALA A 271 -4.75 12.79 -6.74
N SER A 272 -4.40 11.63 -6.22
CA SER A 272 -5.03 10.37 -6.64
C SER A 272 -6.53 10.34 -6.34
N CYS A 273 -6.97 11.02 -5.28
CA CYS A 273 -8.38 11.08 -4.91
C CYS A 273 -9.24 11.97 -5.82
N GLU A 274 -8.66 12.75 -6.71
CA GLU A 274 -9.39 13.62 -7.65
C GLU A 274 -9.92 12.88 -8.89
N SER A 275 -9.63 11.57 -9.03
CA SER A 275 -10.03 10.72 -10.16
C SER A 275 -10.68 9.42 -9.68
N PHE A 276 -11.51 8.82 -10.53
CA PHE A 276 -12.10 7.52 -10.26
C PHE A 276 -11.11 6.38 -10.57
N GLY A 277 -10.93 5.47 -9.61
CA GLY A 277 -10.03 4.32 -9.68
C GLY A 277 -8.57 4.63 -9.41
N THR A 278 -7.78 3.58 -9.18
CA THR A 278 -6.41 3.68 -8.66
C THR A 278 -5.35 4.01 -9.70
N ARG A 279 -5.69 4.14 -10.99
CA ARG A 279 -4.75 4.37 -12.09
C ARG A 279 -4.98 5.65 -12.87
N SER A 280 -6.23 6.11 -12.99
CA SER A 280 -6.61 7.23 -13.87
C SER A 280 -5.91 8.55 -13.52
N TRP A 281 -5.60 8.81 -12.26
CA TRP A 281 -4.87 9.98 -11.82
C TRP A 281 -3.45 10.10 -12.44
N MET A 282 -2.83 8.98 -12.79
CA MET A 282 -1.48 8.95 -13.38
C MET A 282 -1.43 9.58 -14.77
N THR A 283 -2.53 9.56 -15.51
CA THR A 283 -2.61 10.18 -16.85
C THR A 283 -2.85 11.68 -16.78
N THR A 284 -3.57 12.15 -15.76
CA THR A 284 -3.98 13.55 -15.60
C THR A 284 -2.98 14.41 -14.84
N GLN A 285 -2.03 13.79 -14.13
CA GLN A 285 -1.16 14.47 -13.15
C GLN A 285 0.34 14.36 -13.46
N ARG A 286 0.71 13.86 -14.67
CA ARG A 286 2.10 13.52 -15.02
C ARG A 286 3.10 14.67 -14.86
N ASP A 287 2.65 15.93 -14.98
CA ASP A 287 3.50 17.12 -14.90
C ASP A 287 3.54 17.76 -13.50
N ARG A 288 2.83 17.21 -12.53
CA ARG A 288 2.69 17.83 -11.18
C ARG A 288 3.76 17.41 -10.18
N TYR A 289 4.45 16.32 -10.44
CA TYR A 289 5.43 15.79 -9.47
C TYR A 289 6.83 15.94 -10.02
N PRO A 290 7.75 16.59 -9.28
CA PRO A 290 9.16 16.62 -9.66
C PRO A 290 9.69 15.18 -9.58
N VAL A 291 10.05 14.63 -10.73
CA VAL A 291 10.79 13.37 -10.90
C VAL A 291 12.28 13.70 -10.85
#